data_c2af2dae70560b452b0c84d799df7fd7
#
_entry.id   c2af2dae70560b452b0c84d799df7fd7
#
_cell.length_a   1.000
_cell.length_b   1.000
_cell.length_c   1.000
_cell.angle_alpha   90.00
_cell.angle_beta   90.00
_cell.angle_gamma   90.00
#
_symmetry.space_group_name_H-M   'P 1'
#
loop_
_entity.id
_entity.type
_entity.pdbx_description
1 polymer ?
#
loop_
_entity_poly.entity_id
_entity_poly.type
_entity_poly.pdbx_seq_one_letter_code
_entity_poly.pdbx_strand_id
1 'polypeptide(L)'
;MTVRSGKGCSFNLNGIRGAISETVISQKPKVGRAGVANLKPYYVSKAGYQGPDEFAYTFVGMNQYGGPMRVTVKRKVTVVP
;
A
#
# COMPACT_ATOMS: atom_id res chain seq x y z
N MET A 1 -6.28 9.63 2.83
CA MET A 1 -6.15 8.93 4.13
C MET A 1 -5.28 9.76 5.04
N THR A 2 -5.55 9.73 6.31
CA THR A 2 -4.84 10.55 7.31
C THR A 2 -4.09 9.65 8.28
N VAL A 3 -2.81 9.93 8.50
CA VAL A 3 -1.94 9.14 9.38
C VAL A 3 -1.20 10.09 10.32
N ARG A 4 -1.08 9.71 11.57
CA ARG A 4 -0.28 10.49 12.53
C ARG A 4 1.20 10.26 12.28
N SER A 5 1.98 11.30 12.51
CA SER A 5 3.43 11.26 12.42
C SER A 5 3.99 10.12 13.28
N GLY A 6 4.85 9.32 12.71
CA GLY A 6 5.45 8.16 13.38
C GLY A 6 4.56 6.93 13.49
N LYS A 7 3.33 6.99 13.00
CA LYS A 7 2.40 5.86 13.00
C LYS A 7 2.34 5.22 11.62
N GLY A 8 1.83 4.00 11.58
CA GLY A 8 1.67 3.24 10.34
C GLY A 8 0.27 2.70 10.17
N CYS A 9 -0.03 2.31 8.94
CA CYS A 9 -1.29 1.66 8.58
C CYS A 9 -1.00 0.48 7.68
N SER A 10 -1.82 -0.56 7.78
CA SER A 10 -1.80 -1.66 6.84
C SER A 10 -3.13 -1.70 6.07
N PHE A 11 -3.10 -2.29 4.89
CA PHE A 11 -4.25 -2.35 4.00
C PHE A 11 -4.67 -3.79 3.81
N ASN A 12 -5.98 -4.01 3.76
CA ASN A 12 -6.55 -5.34 3.56
C ASN A 12 -6.67 -5.65 2.08
N LEU A 13 -6.67 -6.95 1.76
CA LEU A 13 -6.90 -7.45 0.40
C LEU A 13 -8.38 -7.58 0.08
N ASN A 14 -9.26 -7.03 0.89
CA ASN A 14 -10.70 -7.09 0.68
C ASN A 14 -11.08 -6.43 -0.63
N GLY A 15 -11.97 -7.06 -1.39
CA GLY A 15 -12.40 -6.57 -2.68
C GLY A 15 -11.55 -7.04 -3.84
N ILE A 16 -10.44 -7.69 -3.60
CA ILE A 16 -9.65 -8.33 -4.65
C ILE A 16 -10.17 -9.75 -4.86
N ARG A 17 -10.60 -10.03 -6.08
CA ARG A 17 -11.09 -11.37 -6.44
C ARG A 17 -9.95 -12.13 -7.09
N GLY A 18 -9.80 -13.40 -6.72
CA GLY A 18 -8.77 -14.27 -7.23
C GLY A 18 -7.66 -14.51 -6.22
N ALA A 19 -6.65 -15.24 -6.62
CA ALA A 19 -5.53 -15.59 -5.77
C ALA A 19 -4.39 -14.58 -5.93
N ILE A 20 -3.98 -13.95 -4.84
CA ILE A 20 -2.85 -13.04 -4.85
C ILE A 20 -1.59 -13.85 -4.53
N SER A 21 -0.64 -13.87 -5.46
CA SER A 21 0.63 -14.55 -5.27
C SER A 21 1.74 -13.61 -4.79
N GLU A 22 1.62 -12.32 -5.08
CA GLU A 22 2.64 -11.35 -4.73
C GLU A 22 2.02 -9.97 -4.56
N THR A 23 2.57 -9.18 -3.66
CA THR A 23 2.25 -7.77 -3.52
C THR A 23 3.56 -6.99 -3.53
N VAL A 24 3.65 -5.98 -4.37
CA VAL A 24 4.86 -5.17 -4.50
C VAL A 24 4.52 -3.69 -4.35
N ILE A 25 5.47 -2.92 -3.87
CA ILE A 25 5.34 -1.47 -3.83
C ILE A 25 5.83 -0.94 -5.17
N SER A 26 4.90 -0.47 -5.99
CA SER A 26 5.21 0.03 -7.33
C SER A 26 5.73 1.47 -7.31
N GLN A 27 5.36 2.25 -6.30
CA GLN A 27 5.87 3.60 -6.10
C GLN A 27 6.12 3.82 -4.61
N LYS A 28 7.36 4.13 -4.24
CA LYS A 28 7.73 4.39 -2.87
C LYS A 28 7.24 5.77 -2.43
N PRO A 29 6.83 5.94 -1.16
CA PRO A 29 6.50 7.26 -0.64
C PRO A 29 7.73 8.15 -0.60
N LYS A 30 7.51 9.45 -0.70
CA LYS A 30 8.62 10.42 -0.72
C LYS A 30 9.28 10.56 0.64
N VAL A 31 8.51 10.45 1.70
CA VAL A 31 8.96 10.73 3.06
C VAL A 31 8.85 9.50 3.96
N GLY A 32 7.70 8.86 3.97
CA GLY A 32 7.46 7.68 4.79
C GLY A 32 8.11 6.43 4.23
N ARG A 33 7.71 5.30 4.77
CA ARG A 33 8.13 3.98 4.30
C ARG A 33 6.92 3.15 3.95
N ALA A 34 7.02 2.41 2.88
CA ALA A 34 6.01 1.45 2.49
C ALA A 34 6.67 0.09 2.28
N GLY A 35 5.94 -0.95 2.57
CA GLY A 35 6.43 -2.31 2.40
C GLY A 35 5.28 -3.28 2.36
N VAL A 36 5.62 -4.57 2.38
CA VAL A 36 4.65 -5.64 2.29
C VAL A 36 4.96 -6.68 3.37
N ALA A 37 3.94 -7.06 4.12
CA ALA A 37 4.02 -8.13 5.10
C ALA A 37 2.84 -9.09 4.89
N ASN A 38 3.12 -10.38 4.68
CA ASN A 38 2.10 -11.40 4.45
C ASN A 38 1.10 -11.00 3.36
N LEU A 39 1.60 -10.50 2.23
CA LEU A 39 0.82 -10.00 1.08
C LEU A 39 0.00 -8.73 1.38
N LYS A 40 0.12 -8.17 2.58
CA LYS A 40 -0.58 -6.94 2.94
C LYS A 40 0.36 -5.75 2.81
N PRO A 41 0.03 -4.75 1.99
CA PRO A 41 0.84 -3.54 1.94
C PRO A 41 0.65 -2.72 3.21
N TYR A 42 1.70 -2.02 3.61
CA TYR A 42 1.63 -1.13 4.76
C TYR A 42 2.40 0.16 4.47
N TYR A 43 2.06 1.20 5.22
CA TYR A 43 2.72 2.50 5.17
C TYR A 43 3.04 2.95 6.58
N VAL A 44 4.24 3.50 6.76
CA VAL A 44 4.66 4.07 8.03
C VAL A 44 5.14 5.50 7.76
N SER A 45 4.54 6.47 8.44
CA SER A 45 4.93 7.85 8.30
C SER A 45 6.23 8.13 9.05
N LYS A 46 7.00 9.12 8.56
CA LYS A 46 8.24 9.54 9.22
C LYS A 46 7.89 10.39 10.45
N ALA A 47 8.51 10.08 11.58
CA ALA A 47 8.33 10.85 12.79
C ALA A 47 8.79 12.31 12.58
N GLY A 48 7.98 13.27 12.99
CA GLY A 48 8.26 14.69 12.82
C GLY A 48 7.83 15.29 11.50
N TYR A 49 7.40 14.49 10.54
CA TYR A 49 6.91 14.99 9.27
C TYR A 49 5.44 15.36 9.35
N GLN A 50 5.06 16.44 8.67
CA GLN A 50 3.69 16.85 8.45
C GLN A 50 3.53 17.21 6.98
N GLY A 51 2.42 16.80 6.38
CA GLY A 51 2.09 17.16 5.01
C GLY A 51 1.71 15.98 4.14
N PRO A 52 1.62 16.20 2.83
CA PRO A 52 1.19 15.15 1.91
C PRO A 52 2.32 14.15 1.63
N ASP A 53 1.93 12.92 1.40
CA ASP A 53 2.78 11.87 0.88
C ASP A 53 1.92 10.99 -0.02
N GLU A 54 2.53 10.18 -0.87
CA GLU A 54 1.79 9.25 -1.70
C GLU A 54 2.64 8.02 -2.01
N PHE A 55 1.97 6.91 -2.22
CA PHE A 55 2.63 5.68 -2.62
C PHE A 55 1.65 4.83 -3.43
N ALA A 56 2.17 3.82 -4.08
CA ALA A 56 1.35 2.89 -4.84
C ALA A 56 1.84 1.46 -4.62
N TYR A 57 0.91 0.53 -4.68
CA TYR A 57 1.23 -0.89 -4.58
C TYR A 57 0.46 -1.66 -5.65
N THR A 58 1.02 -2.82 -6.01
CA THR A 58 0.45 -3.69 -7.03
C THR A 58 0.27 -5.10 -6.47
N PHE A 59 -0.93 -5.63 -6.63
CA PHE A 59 -1.21 -7.03 -6.34
C PHE A 59 -1.05 -7.83 -7.63
N VAL A 60 -0.27 -8.89 -7.58
CA VAL A 60 -0.03 -9.79 -8.71
C VAL A 60 -0.55 -11.16 -8.34
N GLY A 61 -1.30 -11.77 -9.24
CA GLY A 61 -1.86 -13.09 -8.99
C GLY A 61 -2.62 -13.60 -10.18
N MET A 62 -3.59 -14.47 -9.92
CA MET A 62 -4.45 -15.04 -10.94
C MET A 62 -5.89 -14.60 -10.66
N ASN A 63 -6.62 -14.25 -11.75
CA ASN A 63 -8.02 -13.91 -11.63
C ASN A 63 -8.85 -15.18 -11.44
N GLN A 64 -10.17 -15.02 -11.28
CA GLN A 64 -11.09 -16.14 -11.06
C GLN A 64 -11.16 -17.12 -12.23
N TYR A 65 -10.66 -16.74 -13.40
CA TYR A 65 -10.63 -17.58 -14.60
C TYR A 65 -9.26 -18.18 -14.84
N GLY A 66 -8.33 -18.06 -13.90
CA GLY A 66 -6.99 -18.61 -14.03
C GLY A 66 -6.02 -17.80 -14.87
N GLY A 67 -6.40 -16.62 -15.34
CA GLY A 67 -5.52 -15.74 -16.10
C GLY A 67 -4.68 -14.85 -15.19
N PRO A 68 -3.58 -14.27 -15.73
CA PRO A 68 -2.75 -13.35 -14.94
C PRO A 68 -3.53 -12.11 -14.57
N MET A 69 -3.32 -11.62 -13.33
CA MET A 69 -4.00 -10.45 -12.81
C MET A 69 -2.98 -9.52 -12.17
N ARG A 70 -3.14 -8.23 -12.45
CA ARG A 70 -2.32 -7.20 -11.83
C ARG A 70 -3.24 -6.01 -11.49
N VAL A 71 -3.27 -5.64 -10.23
CA VAL A 71 -4.08 -4.52 -9.76
C VAL A 71 -3.17 -3.52 -9.07
N THR A 72 -3.11 -2.30 -9.61
CA THR A 72 -2.31 -1.22 -9.02
C THR A 72 -3.24 -0.24 -8.33
N VAL A 73 -2.91 0.08 -7.08
CA VAL A 73 -3.68 1.03 -6.27
C VAL A 73 -2.76 2.16 -5.83
N LYS A 74 -3.16 3.39 -6.14
CA LYS A 74 -2.46 4.58 -5.67
C LYS A 74 -3.13 5.10 -4.42
N ARG A 75 -2.33 5.47 -3.42
CA ARG A 75 -2.83 6.03 -2.17
C ARG A 75 -2.18 7.37 -1.90
N LYS A 76 -3.01 8.34 -1.59
CA LYS A 76 -2.55 9.65 -1.10
C LYS A 76 -2.71 9.68 0.40
N VAL A 77 -1.68 10.16 1.09
CA VAL A 77 -1.62 10.18 2.54
C VAL A 77 -1.41 11.61 3.00
N THR A 78 -2.14 12.00 4.02
CA THR A 78 -1.90 13.26 4.73
C THR A 78 -1.36 12.91 6.11
N VAL A 79 -0.15 13.34 6.40
CA VAL A 79 0.48 13.08 7.70
C VAL A 79 0.22 14.27 8.61
N VAL A 80 -0.36 13.99 9.77
CA VAL A 80 -0.68 15.01 10.77
C VAL A 80 0.15 14.78 12.03
N PRO A 81 0.39 15.83 12.84
CA PRO A 81 1.16 15.68 14.08
C PRO A 81 0.50 14.80 15.11
#